data_5e6fe0e2354be3b1885618de46de6092
#
_entry.id   5e6fe0e2354be3b1885618de46de6092
#
_cell.length_a   1.000
_cell.length_b   1.000
_cell.length_c   1.000
_cell.angle_alpha   90.00
_cell.angle_beta   90.00
_cell.angle_gamma   90.00
#
_symmetry.space_group_name_H-M   'P 1'
#
loop_
_entity.id
_entity.type
_entity.pdbx_description
1 polymer ?
#
loop_
_entity_poly.entity_id
_entity_poly.type
_entity_poly.pdbx_seq_one_letter_code
_entity_poly.pdbx_strand_id
1 'polypeptide(L)'
;GIIRMYVNIWGHVASPGRILVDEGIDLATLLSLTGGPNKGANMKNIRVYHEYPDKNGNVVSVIDFTEFLETGDRSNFISIQPNDTFIIKQTAWSYLIEEIGTVNTFMNFINLYLNLSNLLLNSGS
;
A
#
# COMPACT_ATOMS: atom_id res chain seq x y z
N GLY A 1 -14.60 30.52 3.89
CA GLY A 1 -13.75 29.69 4.72
C GLY A 1 -13.36 28.38 4.05
N ILE A 2 -12.41 27.70 4.65
CA ILE A 2 -11.93 26.40 4.16
C ILE A 2 -12.87 25.32 4.69
N ILE A 3 -13.38 24.49 3.78
CA ILE A 3 -14.20 23.34 4.15
C ILE A 3 -13.26 22.18 4.45
N ARG A 4 -13.47 21.54 5.59
CA ARG A 4 -12.66 20.39 6.03
C ARG A 4 -13.51 19.13 6.07
N MET A 5 -12.83 17.99 5.91
CA MET A 5 -13.46 16.69 5.93
C MET A 5 -12.57 15.67 6.62
N TYR A 6 -13.16 14.60 7.12
CA TYR A 6 -12.41 13.48 7.68
C TYR A 6 -12.16 12.44 6.63
N VAL A 7 -10.96 11.86 6.67
CA VAL A 7 -10.60 10.68 5.90
C VAL A 7 -9.88 9.70 6.82
N ASN A 8 -9.85 8.43 6.43
CA ASN A 8 -9.20 7.38 7.20
C ASN A 8 -8.04 6.83 6.39
N ILE A 9 -6.90 6.60 7.05
CA ILE A 9 -5.74 5.99 6.41
C ILE A 9 -5.28 4.83 7.28
N TRP A 10 -5.25 3.64 6.68
CA TRP A 10 -4.89 2.40 7.36
C TRP A 10 -3.76 1.72 6.62
N GLY A 11 -2.96 0.99 7.38
CA GLY A 11 -1.96 0.11 6.81
C GLY A 11 -0.55 0.64 6.97
N HIS A 12 0.25 0.46 5.95
CA HIS A 12 1.71 0.59 6.02
C HIS A 12 2.18 2.02 5.79
N VAL A 13 1.76 2.93 6.67
CA VAL A 13 2.15 4.34 6.71
C VAL A 13 2.67 4.69 8.10
N ALA A 14 3.39 5.81 8.20
CA ALA A 14 3.99 6.20 9.48
C ALA A 14 2.95 6.51 10.56
N SER A 15 1.86 7.20 10.19
CA SER A 15 0.81 7.60 11.14
C SER A 15 -0.57 7.26 10.60
N PRO A 16 -1.01 6.00 10.73
CA PRO A 16 -2.36 5.63 10.33
C PRO A 16 -3.40 6.23 11.28
N GLY A 17 -4.63 6.38 10.80
CA GLY A 17 -5.73 6.85 11.62
C GLY A 17 -6.70 7.72 10.85
N ARG A 18 -7.62 8.33 11.58
CA ARG A 18 -8.61 9.27 11.06
C ARG A 18 -8.06 10.69 11.18
N ILE A 19 -8.01 11.41 10.07
CA ILE A 19 -7.46 12.77 10.05
C ILE A 19 -8.43 13.75 9.41
N LEU A 20 -8.32 14.99 9.84
CA LEU A 20 -9.10 16.12 9.31
C LEU A 20 -8.25 16.83 8.27
N VAL A 21 -8.77 16.95 7.05
CA VAL A 21 -8.05 17.53 5.91
C VAL A 21 -8.93 18.57 5.22
N ASP A 22 -8.29 19.43 4.41
CA ASP A 22 -9.01 20.39 3.60
C ASP A 22 -9.68 19.69 2.42
N GLU A 23 -10.89 20.11 2.08
CA GLU A 23 -11.57 19.65 0.88
C GLU A 23 -10.73 20.03 -0.35
N GLY A 24 -10.62 19.11 -1.30
CA GLY A 24 -9.80 19.32 -2.49
C GLY A 24 -8.35 18.88 -2.34
N ILE A 25 -7.98 18.32 -1.18
CA ILE A 25 -6.65 17.77 -0.97
C ILE A 25 -6.34 16.67 -2.01
N ASP A 26 -5.12 16.61 -2.51
CA ASP A 26 -4.71 15.52 -3.39
C ASP A 26 -4.04 14.38 -2.61
N LEU A 27 -3.85 13.25 -3.28
CA LEU A 27 -3.30 12.05 -2.64
C LEU A 27 -1.86 12.26 -2.15
N ALA A 28 -1.05 12.98 -2.92
CA ALA A 28 0.34 13.23 -2.53
C ALA A 28 0.41 14.02 -1.22
N THR A 29 -0.42 15.06 -1.10
CA THR A 29 -0.49 15.87 0.12
C THR A 29 -1.05 15.05 1.28
N LEU A 30 -2.08 14.23 1.03
CA LEU A 30 -2.66 13.37 2.06
C LEU A 30 -1.63 12.40 2.62
N LEU A 31 -0.87 11.73 1.75
CA LEU A 31 0.18 10.80 2.19
C LEU A 31 1.29 11.52 2.95
N SER A 32 1.61 12.75 2.56
CA SER A 32 2.60 13.57 3.27
C SER A 32 2.15 13.88 4.70
N LEU A 33 0.86 14.12 4.91
CA LEU A 33 0.31 14.38 6.24
C LEU A 33 0.41 13.17 7.16
N THR A 34 0.44 11.96 6.61
CA THR A 34 0.60 10.73 7.39
C THR A 34 2.06 10.38 7.69
N GLY A 35 2.99 11.23 7.30
CA GLY A 35 4.42 10.96 7.44
C GLY A 35 4.99 10.10 6.33
N GLY A 36 4.20 9.79 5.31
CA GLY A 36 4.61 9.01 4.16
C GLY A 36 4.47 7.51 4.36
N PRO A 37 4.71 6.73 3.28
CA PRO A 37 4.64 5.28 3.37
C PRO A 37 5.81 4.70 4.14
N ASN A 38 5.56 3.62 4.88
CA ASN A 38 6.62 2.84 5.51
C ASN A 38 7.36 2.03 4.45
N LYS A 39 8.59 1.62 4.79
CA LYS A 39 9.37 0.76 3.93
C LYS A 39 8.59 -0.53 3.63
N GLY A 40 8.51 -0.88 2.36
CA GLY A 40 7.75 -2.05 1.93
C GLY A 40 6.27 -1.81 1.68
N ALA A 41 5.81 -0.57 1.74
CA ALA A 41 4.43 -0.25 1.39
C ALA A 41 4.16 -0.51 -0.09
N ASN A 42 3.01 -1.09 -0.40
CA ASN A 42 2.62 -1.36 -1.79
C ASN A 42 1.96 -0.12 -2.38
N MET A 43 2.75 0.71 -3.04
CA MET A 43 2.28 1.96 -3.64
C MET A 43 1.64 1.76 -5.02
N LYS A 44 1.75 0.57 -5.61
CA LYS A 44 1.08 0.25 -6.88
C LYS A 44 -0.40 -0.03 -6.71
N ASN A 45 -0.84 -0.33 -5.50
CA ASN A 45 -2.19 -0.84 -5.27
C ASN A 45 -2.76 -0.23 -4.00
N ILE A 46 -2.95 1.08 -4.02
CA ILE A 46 -3.62 1.78 -2.92
C ILE A 46 -5.11 1.64 -3.14
N ARG A 47 -5.80 1.01 -2.19
CA ARG A 47 -7.25 0.86 -2.25
C ARG A 47 -7.92 2.01 -1.52
N VAL A 48 -8.99 2.53 -2.13
CA VAL A 48 -9.80 3.58 -1.55
C VAL A 48 -11.23 3.08 -1.47
N TYR A 49 -11.76 3.01 -0.27
CA TYR A 49 -13.15 2.63 -0.04
C TYR A 49 -13.96 3.90 0.20
N HIS A 50 -14.93 4.17 -0.69
CA HIS A 50 -15.80 5.33 -0.60
C HIS A 50 -16.99 5.04 0.30
N GLU A 51 -17.45 6.06 1.03
CA GLU A 51 -18.68 5.94 1.83
C GLU A 51 -19.90 5.77 0.92
N TYR A 52 -19.93 6.51 -0.19
CA TYR A 52 -20.98 6.45 -1.20
C TYR A 52 -20.37 6.17 -2.56
N PRO A 53 -21.12 5.53 -3.49
CA PRO A 53 -20.61 5.30 -4.83
C PRO A 53 -20.14 6.60 -5.50
N ASP A 54 -19.07 6.50 -6.29
CA ASP A 54 -18.56 7.61 -7.07
C ASP A 54 -19.45 7.86 -8.33
N LYS A 55 -19.00 8.75 -9.21
CA LYS A 55 -19.73 9.09 -10.44
C LYS A 55 -19.99 7.89 -11.34
N ASN A 56 -19.13 6.87 -11.25
CA ASN A 56 -19.23 5.66 -12.06
C ASN A 56 -19.94 4.52 -11.32
N GLY A 57 -20.46 4.79 -10.13
CA GLY A 57 -21.14 3.79 -9.31
C GLY A 57 -20.21 2.88 -8.51
N ASN A 58 -18.92 3.20 -8.43
CA ASN A 58 -17.92 2.39 -7.74
C ASN A 58 -17.80 2.82 -6.28
N VAL A 59 -17.77 1.84 -5.38
CA VAL A 59 -17.48 2.07 -3.96
C VAL A 59 -16.02 1.80 -3.62
N VAL A 60 -15.26 1.23 -4.54
CA VAL A 60 -13.84 0.93 -4.39
C VAL A 60 -13.08 1.47 -5.59
N SER A 61 -12.00 2.19 -5.32
CA SER A 61 -11.05 2.63 -6.34
C SER A 61 -9.67 2.09 -6.01
N VAL A 62 -8.86 1.84 -7.04
CA VAL A 62 -7.48 1.39 -6.88
C VAL A 62 -6.57 2.39 -7.58
N ILE A 63 -5.53 2.84 -6.89
CA ILE A 63 -4.62 3.86 -7.39
C ILE A 63 -3.21 3.29 -7.43
N ASP A 64 -2.55 3.44 -8.57
CA ASP A 64 -1.10 3.21 -8.71
C ASP A 64 -0.38 4.54 -8.49
N PHE A 65 0.22 4.69 -7.31
CA PHE A 65 0.92 5.92 -6.95
C PHE A 65 2.36 5.95 -7.46
N THR A 66 2.86 4.82 -7.98
CA THR A 66 4.26 4.74 -8.46
C THR A 66 4.50 5.61 -9.69
N GLU A 67 3.52 5.84 -10.53
CA GLU A 67 3.65 6.75 -11.66
C GLU A 67 3.99 8.16 -11.20
N PHE A 68 3.30 8.65 -10.16
CA PHE A 68 3.63 9.96 -9.61
C PHE A 68 5.05 9.98 -9.03
N LEU A 69 5.47 8.92 -8.35
CA LEU A 69 6.80 8.85 -7.75
C LEU A 69 7.91 8.85 -8.79
N GLU A 70 7.66 8.26 -9.96
CA GLU A 70 8.65 8.15 -11.03
C GLU A 70 8.64 9.36 -11.97
N THR A 71 7.47 9.88 -12.30
CA THR A 71 7.32 10.89 -13.37
C THR A 71 6.68 12.18 -12.91
N GLY A 72 6.10 12.23 -11.71
CA GLY A 72 5.32 13.38 -11.25
C GLY A 72 3.92 13.47 -11.84
N ASP A 73 3.51 12.45 -12.59
CA ASP A 73 2.19 12.43 -13.23
C ASP A 73 1.09 12.22 -12.21
N ARG A 74 0.12 13.12 -12.18
CA ARG A 74 -1.02 13.10 -11.26
C ARG A 74 -2.33 12.74 -11.95
N SER A 75 -2.28 12.33 -13.22
CA SER A 75 -3.49 12.13 -14.03
C SER A 75 -4.40 11.01 -13.51
N ASN A 76 -3.85 10.03 -12.78
CA ASN A 76 -4.63 8.94 -12.20
C ASN A 76 -5.09 9.19 -10.76
N PHE A 77 -4.83 10.39 -10.22
CA PHE A 77 -5.33 10.74 -8.90
C PHE A 77 -6.84 10.90 -8.95
N ILE A 78 -7.51 10.31 -7.96
CA ILE A 78 -8.96 10.45 -7.81
C ILE A 78 -9.27 11.66 -6.92
N SER A 79 -10.51 12.17 -7.04
CA SER A 79 -11.03 13.16 -6.12
C SER A 79 -11.32 12.50 -4.78
N ILE A 80 -10.68 13.01 -3.72
CA ILE A 80 -10.85 12.47 -2.36
C ILE A 80 -12.15 13.03 -1.79
N GLN A 81 -13.01 12.12 -1.32
CA GLN A 81 -14.32 12.47 -0.79
C GLN A 81 -14.35 12.31 0.74
N PRO A 82 -15.30 12.96 1.42
CA PRO A 82 -15.46 12.78 2.87
C PRO A 82 -15.63 11.30 3.23
N ASN A 83 -14.98 10.91 4.31
CA ASN A 83 -15.02 9.55 4.87
C ASN A 83 -14.43 8.47 3.95
N ASP A 84 -13.66 8.86 2.94
CA ASP A 84 -12.87 7.88 2.18
C ASP A 84 -11.88 7.18 3.11
N THR A 85 -11.71 5.89 2.90
CA THR A 85 -10.75 5.06 3.64
C THR A 85 -9.69 4.54 2.69
N PHE A 86 -8.45 4.93 2.94
CA PHE A 86 -7.29 4.53 2.16
C PHE A 86 -6.62 3.37 2.86
N ILE A 87 -6.38 2.29 2.12
CA ILE A 87 -5.69 1.11 2.64
C ILE A 87 -4.42 0.89 1.84
N ILE A 88 -3.28 1.00 2.52
CA ILE A 88 -1.96 0.81 1.94
C ILE A 88 -1.38 -0.46 2.55
N LYS A 89 -1.35 -1.52 1.76
CA LYS A 89 -0.86 -2.81 2.23
C LYS A 89 0.65 -2.89 2.12
N GLN A 90 1.22 -3.81 2.84
CA GLN A 90 2.61 -4.20 2.71
C GLN A 90 2.77 -5.07 1.46
N THR A 91 3.90 -4.96 0.76
CA THR A 91 4.19 -5.87 -0.35
C THR A 91 4.35 -7.29 0.17
N ALA A 92 4.03 -8.28 -0.67
CA ALA A 92 4.17 -9.70 -0.30
C ALA A 92 5.61 -10.03 0.11
N TRP A 93 6.60 -9.50 -0.61
CA TRP A 93 8.01 -9.70 -0.30
C TRP A 93 8.40 -9.11 1.06
N SER A 94 7.98 -7.88 1.34
CA SER A 94 8.26 -7.22 2.61
C SER A 94 7.61 -7.96 3.78
N TYR A 95 6.36 -8.40 3.62
CA TYR A 95 5.67 -9.21 4.62
C TYR A 95 6.43 -10.51 4.91
N LEU A 96 6.87 -11.19 3.87
CA LEU A 96 7.62 -12.44 4.00
C LEU A 96 8.92 -12.24 4.79
N ILE A 97 9.66 -11.17 4.49
CA ILE A 97 10.91 -10.87 5.20
C ILE A 97 10.65 -10.59 6.68
N GLU A 98 9.62 -9.84 7.02
CA GLU A 98 9.27 -9.55 8.41
C GLU A 98 8.84 -10.81 9.17
N GLU A 99 8.04 -11.67 8.53
CA GLU A 99 7.59 -12.91 9.16
C GLU A 99 8.73 -13.90 9.38
N ILE A 100 9.68 -13.96 8.45
CA ILE A 100 10.86 -14.82 8.59
C ILE A 100 11.82 -14.24 9.63
N GLY A 101 11.80 -12.91 9.82
CA GLY A 101 12.53 -12.20 10.87
C GLY A 101 13.94 -11.83 10.49
N THR A 102 14.90 -12.71 10.62
CA THR A 102 16.31 -12.39 10.42
C THR A 102 16.83 -12.88 9.07
N VAL A 103 17.95 -12.29 8.63
CA VAL A 103 18.65 -12.72 7.42
C VAL A 103 19.03 -14.20 7.51
N ASN A 104 19.45 -14.66 8.70
CA ASN A 104 19.80 -16.06 8.91
C ASN A 104 18.60 -16.99 8.70
N THR A 105 17.44 -16.62 9.22
CA THR A 105 16.21 -17.39 9.02
C THR A 105 15.84 -17.45 7.55
N PHE A 106 15.97 -16.32 6.84
CA PHE A 106 15.71 -16.26 5.41
C PHE A 106 16.66 -17.15 4.62
N MET A 107 17.97 -17.12 4.95
CA MET A 107 18.96 -17.95 4.30
C MET A 107 18.73 -19.44 4.59
N ASN A 108 18.35 -19.79 5.80
CA ASN A 108 18.00 -21.16 6.16
C ASN A 108 16.81 -21.66 5.35
N PHE A 109 15.83 -20.82 5.13
CA PHE A 109 14.66 -21.16 4.32
C PHE A 109 15.05 -21.42 2.86
N ILE A 110 15.93 -20.59 2.29
CA ILE A 110 16.45 -20.79 0.93
C ILE A 110 17.25 -22.08 0.83
N ASN A 111 18.11 -22.35 1.81
CA ASN A 111 18.90 -23.58 1.84
C ASN A 111 18.02 -24.82 1.91
N LEU A 112 16.96 -24.77 2.72
CA LEU A 112 15.98 -25.86 2.78
C LEU A 112 15.33 -26.10 1.42
N TYR A 113 14.93 -25.04 0.74
CA TYR A 113 14.34 -25.13 -0.57
C TYR A 113 15.29 -25.77 -1.59
N LEU A 114 16.57 -25.35 -1.59
CA LEU A 114 17.58 -25.90 -2.47
C LEU A 114 17.85 -27.39 -2.17
N ASN A 115 17.90 -27.76 -0.91
CA ASN A 115 18.11 -29.15 -0.50
C ASN A 115 16.94 -30.04 -0.93
N LEU A 116 15.71 -29.57 -0.79
CA LEU A 116 14.53 -30.30 -1.25
C LEU A 116 14.54 -30.45 -2.77
N SER A 117 14.93 -29.40 -3.49
CA SER A 117 15.03 -29.42 -4.95
C SER A 117 16.08 -30.47 -5.41
N ASN A 118 17.24 -30.48 -4.77
CA ASN A 118 18.28 -31.46 -5.07
C ASN A 118 17.83 -32.89 -4.76
N LEU A 119 17.14 -33.11 -3.64
CA LEU A 119 16.62 -34.42 -3.28
C LEU A 119 15.62 -34.93 -4.31
N LEU A 120 14.72 -34.07 -4.79
CA LEU A 120 13.76 -34.43 -5.81
C LEU A 120 14.43 -34.77 -7.15
N LEU A 121 15.46 -34.01 -7.53
CA LEU A 121 16.21 -34.27 -8.74
C LEU A 121 16.97 -35.60 -8.67
N ASN A 122 17.56 -35.90 -7.52
CA ASN A 122 18.31 -37.15 -7.33
C ASN A 122 17.38 -38.36 -7.23
N SER A 123 16.18 -38.21 -6.71
CA SER A 123 15.23 -39.33 -6.61
C SER A 123 14.59 -39.69 -7.94
N GLY A 124 14.67 -38.79 -8.92
CA GLY A 124 14.14 -39.02 -10.26
C GLY A 124 15.11 -39.67 -11.22
N SER A 125 16.33 -39.99 -10.80
CA SER A 125 17.36 -40.58 -11.66
C SER A 125 17.49 -42.09 -11.48
#